data_4cc4dbfa80a92430a4e70878d2fb7738
#
_entry.id   4cc4dbfa80a92430a4e70878d2fb7738
#
_cell.length_a   1.000
_cell.length_b   1.000
_cell.length_c   1.000
_cell.angle_alpha   90.00
_cell.angle_beta   90.00
_cell.angle_gamma   90.00
#
_symmetry.space_group_name_H-M   'P 1'
#
loop_
_entity.id
_entity.type
_entity.pdbx_description
1 polymer ?
#
loop_
_entity_poly.entity_id
_entity_poly.type
_entity_poly.pdbx_seq_one_letter_code
_entity_poly.pdbx_strand_id
1 'polypeptide(L)'
;MIALALLSALLSASDAAQPQTCEPDRALSYICGMDKPEDIIQIPGTRWLIASGFAPGSGLKLVDTRQRSARSWYPPNAGASSPRPFPKCAEAPSAALFNAHGISLRKIGSHRYRLYVVNHGGRESIELFEFSVDSSAAAPVLEWQGCLPLPAGLAGNAVASFADGTVLTTVLTRPGTSIADFMRGQATGGVYQWRPGERSFTLLPGTELPGDNGIETSPDQRHFYVVAFGWHSVVEFDRWTTSKPTRRFIAPGFMPDNIRWFRDGLIAAGMRLYEPTCGGYRKTVNGVADPMLCHRGYSVARLDLDRGIMRVIATGTPEEHFNGVSSAAIIGNTLWLGSYQSDRLAYRPIAPR
;
A
#
# COMPACT_ATOMS: atom_id res chain seq x y z
N MET A 1 55.91 21.92 38.68
CA MET A 1 55.17 20.67 38.39
C MET A 1 53.91 21.06 37.65
N ILE A 2 53.94 20.87 36.33
CA ILE A 2 52.80 21.23 35.43
C ILE A 2 52.14 19.89 35.02
N ALA A 3 50.89 19.69 35.43
CA ALA A 3 50.13 18.51 35.09
C ALA A 3 49.45 18.72 33.71
N LEU A 4 49.80 17.88 32.75
CA LEU A 4 49.17 17.81 31.44
C LEU A 4 47.92 16.93 31.54
N ALA A 5 46.73 17.55 31.33
CA ALA A 5 45.48 16.82 31.21
C ALA A 5 45.28 16.37 29.73
N LEU A 6 45.30 15.07 29.49
CA LEU A 6 44.96 14.46 28.22
C LEU A 6 43.43 14.37 28.08
N LEU A 7 42.85 15.12 27.14
CA LEU A 7 41.46 15.01 26.75
C LEU A 7 41.34 13.88 25.74
N SER A 8 40.78 12.76 26.15
CA SER A 8 40.39 11.67 25.23
C SER A 8 39.06 11.99 24.54
N ALA A 9 39.10 12.29 23.26
CA ALA A 9 37.92 12.43 22.44
C ALA A 9 37.36 11.04 22.11
N LEU A 10 36.22 10.69 22.68
CA LEU A 10 35.44 9.52 22.30
C LEU A 10 34.74 9.83 20.98
N LEU A 11 35.22 9.26 19.89
CA LEU A 11 34.52 9.20 18.62
C LEU A 11 33.36 8.21 18.78
N SER A 12 32.15 8.74 18.81
CA SER A 12 30.93 7.95 18.69
C SER A 12 30.84 7.43 17.28
N ALA A 13 31.18 6.16 17.07
CA ALA A 13 30.85 5.45 15.84
C ALA A 13 29.33 5.36 15.74
N SER A 14 28.75 5.96 14.71
CA SER A 14 27.36 5.74 14.36
C SER A 14 27.20 4.28 13.94
N ASP A 15 26.52 3.50 14.76
CA ASP A 15 26.07 2.15 14.42
C ASP A 15 25.14 2.22 13.20
N ALA A 16 25.72 2.08 12.03
CA ALA A 16 24.96 1.76 10.84
C ALA A 16 24.45 0.33 11.05
N ALA A 17 23.17 0.17 11.38
CA ALA A 17 22.52 -1.12 11.51
C ALA A 17 22.84 -1.97 10.27
N GLN A 18 23.56 -3.05 10.47
CA GLN A 18 23.85 -4.02 9.41
C GLN A 18 22.50 -4.59 8.93
N PRO A 19 22.30 -4.78 7.61
CA PRO A 19 21.10 -5.41 7.11
C PRO A 19 20.97 -6.79 7.73
N GLN A 20 19.88 -7.01 8.49
CA GLN A 20 19.58 -8.34 9.02
C GLN A 20 19.38 -9.28 7.83
N THR A 21 20.26 -10.25 7.67
CA THR A 21 20.07 -11.35 6.71
C THR A 21 18.90 -12.18 7.21
N CYS A 22 17.82 -12.18 6.44
CA CYS A 22 16.69 -13.03 6.73
C CYS A 22 16.89 -14.43 6.17
N GLU A 23 16.60 -15.45 6.95
CA GLU A 23 16.52 -16.80 6.45
C GLU A 23 15.42 -16.90 5.38
N PRO A 24 15.73 -17.44 4.18
CA PRO A 24 14.71 -17.67 3.16
C PRO A 24 13.81 -18.84 3.56
N ASP A 25 12.54 -18.76 3.16
CA ASP A 25 11.67 -19.93 3.13
C ASP A 25 11.84 -20.72 1.83
N ARG A 26 11.09 -21.81 1.68
CA ARG A 26 11.22 -22.74 0.55
C ARG A 26 11.23 -22.10 -0.83
N ALA A 27 10.37 -21.10 -1.04
CA ALA A 27 10.20 -20.45 -2.35
C ALA A 27 10.39 -18.94 -2.33
N LEU A 28 10.51 -18.33 -1.15
CA LEU A 28 10.61 -16.90 -0.97
C LEU A 28 11.96 -16.52 -0.34
N SER A 29 12.53 -15.44 -0.86
CA SER A 29 13.61 -14.70 -0.23
C SER A 29 13.05 -13.41 0.35
N TYR A 30 13.73 -12.82 1.34
CA TYR A 30 13.20 -11.72 2.12
C TYR A 30 14.16 -10.53 2.23
N ILE A 31 13.55 -9.36 2.48
CA ILE A 31 14.19 -8.19 3.06
C ILE A 31 13.47 -7.95 4.39
N CYS A 32 14.16 -8.10 5.52
CA CYS A 32 13.61 -7.96 6.87
C CYS A 32 13.65 -6.53 7.40
N GLY A 33 13.02 -6.30 8.57
CA GLY A 33 12.97 -5.00 9.22
C GLY A 33 12.05 -4.01 8.50
N MET A 34 10.96 -4.51 7.90
CA MET A 34 10.04 -3.73 7.09
C MET A 34 8.80 -3.23 7.85
N ASP A 35 8.46 -3.81 8.99
CA ASP A 35 7.28 -3.47 9.80
C ASP A 35 5.97 -3.41 8.98
N LYS A 36 5.52 -4.56 8.53
CA LYS A 36 4.28 -4.72 7.76
C LYS A 36 4.27 -3.87 6.49
N PRO A 37 5.07 -4.21 5.48
CA PRO A 37 5.06 -3.53 4.17
C PRO A 37 3.77 -3.87 3.42
N GLU A 38 2.65 -3.27 3.85
CA GLU A 38 1.31 -3.61 3.41
C GLU A 38 1.12 -3.32 1.93
N ASP A 39 1.57 -2.16 1.49
CA ASP A 39 1.43 -1.73 0.10
C ASP A 39 2.79 -1.37 -0.52
N ILE A 40 2.96 -1.80 -1.78
CA ILE A 40 4.21 -1.59 -2.51
C ILE A 40 3.95 -1.04 -3.91
N ILE A 41 4.79 -0.10 -4.35
CA ILE A 41 4.71 0.47 -5.69
C ILE A 41 6.09 0.77 -6.26
N GLN A 42 6.34 0.33 -7.51
CA GLN A 42 7.58 0.67 -8.20
C GLN A 42 7.57 2.12 -8.67
N ILE A 43 8.69 2.83 -8.51
CA ILE A 43 8.92 4.08 -9.22
C ILE A 43 9.22 3.75 -10.68
N PRO A 44 8.36 4.15 -11.64
CA PRO A 44 8.45 3.71 -13.02
C PRO A 44 9.81 3.95 -13.68
N GLY A 45 10.33 2.93 -14.37
CA GLY A 45 11.61 3.01 -15.07
C GLY A 45 12.86 2.99 -14.19
N THR A 46 12.70 2.72 -12.88
CA THR A 46 13.80 2.70 -11.92
C THR A 46 13.94 1.35 -11.22
N ARG A 47 15.02 1.21 -10.42
CA ARG A 47 15.22 0.07 -9.52
C ARG A 47 14.52 0.24 -8.16
N TRP A 48 13.88 1.38 -7.94
CA TRP A 48 13.31 1.73 -6.65
C TRP A 48 11.88 1.24 -6.50
N LEU A 49 11.61 0.59 -5.37
CA LEU A 49 10.29 0.19 -4.92
C LEU A 49 9.99 0.94 -3.60
N ILE A 50 8.84 1.57 -3.53
CA ILE A 50 8.33 2.18 -2.31
C ILE A 50 7.52 1.13 -1.57
N ALA A 51 7.73 1.01 -0.26
CA ALA A 51 6.90 0.20 0.62
C ALA A 51 6.35 1.05 1.76
N SER A 52 5.07 0.89 2.05
CA SER A 52 4.46 1.44 3.26
C SER A 52 4.87 0.62 4.49
N GLY A 53 4.76 1.20 5.68
CA GLY A 53 4.95 0.51 6.95
C GLY A 53 3.68 0.63 7.78
N PHE A 54 2.86 -0.43 7.81
CA PHE A 54 1.56 -0.44 8.48
C PHE A 54 1.69 -0.71 9.98
N ALA A 55 2.51 0.12 10.63
CA ALA A 55 2.67 0.15 12.09
C ALA A 55 3.09 1.55 12.53
N PRO A 56 2.76 1.98 13.77
CA PRO A 56 3.19 3.28 14.29
C PRO A 56 4.71 3.44 14.21
N GLY A 57 5.16 4.55 13.63
CA GLY A 57 6.57 4.89 13.46
C GLY A 57 7.29 4.19 12.30
N SER A 58 6.64 3.27 11.60
CA SER A 58 7.26 2.56 10.45
C SER A 58 7.42 3.44 9.22
N GLY A 59 6.49 4.34 8.97
CA GLY A 59 6.54 5.31 7.89
C GLY A 59 6.70 4.68 6.50
N LEU A 60 7.58 5.26 5.69
CA LEU A 60 7.88 4.79 4.35
C LEU A 60 9.28 4.20 4.27
N LYS A 61 9.43 3.14 3.48
CA LYS A 61 10.71 2.52 3.13
C LYS A 61 10.98 2.65 1.64
N LEU A 62 12.23 2.88 1.29
CA LEU A 62 12.72 2.83 -0.09
C LEU A 62 13.56 1.59 -0.27
N VAL A 63 13.15 0.72 -1.18
CA VAL A 63 13.78 -0.57 -1.46
C VAL A 63 14.58 -0.47 -2.76
N ASP A 64 15.85 -0.82 -2.71
CA ASP A 64 16.68 -1.06 -3.89
C ASP A 64 16.49 -2.50 -4.35
N THR A 65 15.77 -2.70 -5.44
CA THR A 65 15.44 -4.04 -5.94
C THR A 65 16.64 -4.77 -6.54
N ARG A 66 17.71 -4.07 -6.91
CA ARG A 66 18.95 -4.68 -7.40
C ARG A 66 19.86 -5.12 -6.25
N GLN A 67 20.01 -4.27 -5.24
CA GLN A 67 20.82 -4.58 -4.04
C GLN A 67 20.05 -5.43 -3.03
N ARG A 68 18.74 -5.58 -3.19
CA ARG A 68 17.85 -6.30 -2.26
C ARG A 68 17.98 -5.78 -0.82
N SER A 69 17.96 -4.47 -0.69
CA SER A 69 18.08 -3.76 0.57
C SER A 69 16.99 -2.71 0.71
N ALA A 70 16.60 -2.42 1.95
CA ALA A 70 15.65 -1.38 2.27
C ALA A 70 16.25 -0.38 3.24
N ARG A 71 15.74 0.86 3.19
CA ARG A 71 16.08 1.91 4.14
C ARG A 71 14.86 2.74 4.48
N SER A 72 14.87 3.37 5.64
CA SER A 72 13.85 4.36 5.96
C SER A 72 13.91 5.51 4.95
N TRP A 73 12.75 5.92 4.47
CA TRP A 73 12.61 7.04 3.54
C TRP A 73 11.86 8.21 4.19
N TYR A 74 11.42 8.01 5.42
CA TYR A 74 10.80 9.02 6.26
C TYR A 74 11.64 9.17 7.57
N PRO A 75 11.83 10.35 8.15
CA PRO A 75 11.19 11.64 7.81
C PRO A 75 11.74 12.24 6.51
N PRO A 76 10.94 13.11 5.84
CA PRO A 76 11.41 13.87 4.70
C PRO A 76 12.48 14.88 5.15
N ASN A 77 13.38 15.26 4.25
CA ASN A 77 14.30 16.34 4.54
C ASN A 77 13.51 17.63 4.85
N ALA A 78 13.95 18.34 5.89
CA ALA A 78 13.34 19.59 6.35
C ALA A 78 13.67 20.75 5.41
N GLY A 79 13.20 20.69 4.17
CA GLY A 79 13.39 21.70 3.14
C GLY A 79 12.06 22.08 2.49
N ALA A 80 10.99 22.20 3.28
CA ALA A 80 9.70 22.56 2.73
C ALA A 80 9.74 23.96 2.10
N SER A 81 9.74 24.02 0.76
CA SER A 81 9.44 25.22 0.03
C SER A 81 8.02 25.68 0.37
N SER A 82 7.86 26.93 0.74
CA SER A 82 6.56 27.60 0.90
C SER A 82 6.16 28.25 -0.43
N PRO A 83 4.88 28.27 -0.82
CA PRO A 83 3.69 27.79 -0.15
C PRO A 83 3.38 26.32 -0.44
N ARG A 84 2.88 25.60 0.56
CA ARG A 84 2.43 24.21 0.40
C ARG A 84 1.10 24.14 -0.36
N PRO A 85 0.97 23.32 -1.38
CA PRO A 85 -0.28 23.22 -2.16
C PRO A 85 -1.44 22.61 -1.38
N PHE A 86 -1.17 21.93 -0.24
CA PHE A 86 -2.18 21.28 0.60
C PHE A 86 -2.04 21.72 2.07
N PRO A 87 -2.45 22.97 2.40
CA PRO A 87 -2.12 23.60 3.69
C PRO A 87 -3.02 23.19 4.86
N LYS A 88 -3.86 22.15 4.73
CA LYS A 88 -4.80 21.74 5.79
C LYS A 88 -4.14 21.21 7.06
N CYS A 89 -2.87 20.80 6.98
CA CYS A 89 -2.08 20.38 8.13
C CYS A 89 -0.90 21.31 8.34
N ALA A 90 -0.65 21.68 9.59
CA ALA A 90 0.43 22.62 9.93
C ALA A 90 1.81 22.04 9.68
N GLU A 91 1.99 20.72 9.91
CA GLU A 91 3.27 20.04 9.88
C GLU A 91 3.17 18.64 9.31
N ALA A 92 4.30 18.07 8.89
CA ALA A 92 4.42 16.68 8.50
C ALA A 92 4.09 15.72 9.66
N PRO A 93 3.65 14.48 9.41
CA PRO A 93 3.44 13.50 10.47
C PRO A 93 4.70 13.34 11.33
N SER A 94 4.53 13.17 12.63
CA SER A 94 5.64 12.79 13.50
C SER A 94 6.24 11.45 13.06
N ALA A 95 7.56 11.36 12.93
CA ALA A 95 8.23 10.13 12.56
C ALA A 95 7.91 8.96 13.52
N ALA A 96 7.72 9.26 14.82
CA ALA A 96 7.38 8.26 15.84
C ALA A 96 5.95 7.71 15.71
N LEU A 97 5.05 8.42 15.03
CA LEU A 97 3.65 8.04 14.91
C LEU A 97 3.27 7.65 13.48
N PHE A 98 4.01 8.09 12.45
CA PHE A 98 3.64 7.89 11.05
C PHE A 98 3.40 6.40 10.76
N ASN A 99 2.16 6.07 10.49
CA ASN A 99 1.66 4.73 10.21
C ASN A 99 1.12 4.72 8.78
N ALA A 100 2.01 4.42 7.83
CA ALA A 100 1.71 4.45 6.41
C ALA A 100 0.98 3.16 5.99
N HIS A 101 -0.17 3.30 5.35
CA HIS A 101 -0.97 2.20 4.83
C HIS A 101 -0.97 2.22 3.29
N GLY A 102 -2.13 2.30 2.63
CA GLY A 102 -2.21 2.34 1.18
C GLY A 102 -1.44 3.52 0.57
N ILE A 103 -0.76 3.30 -0.53
CA ILE A 103 0.03 4.31 -1.25
C ILE A 103 -0.37 4.40 -2.72
N SER A 104 -0.21 5.58 -3.32
CA SER A 104 -0.44 5.80 -4.74
C SER A 104 0.58 6.77 -5.30
N LEU A 105 1.07 6.51 -6.50
CA LEU A 105 2.10 7.31 -7.15
C LEU A 105 1.59 7.89 -8.47
N ARG A 106 1.71 9.20 -8.61
CA ARG A 106 1.36 9.92 -9.85
C ARG A 106 2.56 10.68 -10.39
N LYS A 107 2.82 10.49 -11.67
CA LYS A 107 3.79 11.31 -12.40
C LYS A 107 3.19 12.71 -12.63
N ILE A 108 3.88 13.76 -12.21
CA ILE A 108 3.47 15.17 -12.32
C ILE A 108 4.42 16.03 -13.16
N GLY A 109 5.47 15.43 -13.71
CA GLY A 109 6.45 16.06 -14.58
C GLY A 109 7.35 15.02 -15.24
N SER A 110 8.34 15.41 -16.03
CA SER A 110 9.23 14.47 -16.72
C SER A 110 9.92 13.50 -15.77
N HIS A 111 10.37 14.01 -14.62
CA HIS A 111 11.07 13.24 -13.58
C HIS A 111 10.49 13.46 -12.19
N ARG A 112 9.35 14.16 -12.07
CA ARG A 112 8.69 14.47 -10.80
C ARG A 112 7.48 13.57 -10.57
N TYR A 113 7.33 13.15 -9.32
CA TYR A 113 6.25 12.30 -8.86
C TYR A 113 5.61 12.88 -7.61
N ARG A 114 4.31 12.67 -7.46
CA ARG A 114 3.57 12.88 -6.22
C ARG A 114 3.14 11.54 -5.65
N LEU A 115 3.47 11.34 -4.39
CA LEU A 115 3.10 10.17 -3.61
C LEU A 115 1.99 10.56 -2.64
N TYR A 116 0.91 9.81 -2.67
CA TYR A 116 -0.21 9.89 -1.74
C TYR A 116 -0.10 8.72 -0.78
N VAL A 117 -0.28 8.96 0.51
CA VAL A 117 -0.09 7.95 1.56
C VAL A 117 -1.24 8.05 2.55
N VAL A 118 -1.96 6.97 2.75
CA VAL A 118 -2.90 6.86 3.87
C VAL A 118 -2.10 6.80 5.17
N ASN A 119 -2.43 7.65 6.13
CA ASN A 119 -1.77 7.71 7.44
C ASN A 119 -2.79 7.55 8.56
N HIS A 120 -2.48 6.65 9.51
CA HIS A 120 -3.26 6.41 10.73
C HIS A 120 -2.58 6.97 12.00
N GLY A 121 -1.36 7.47 11.87
CA GLY A 121 -0.56 7.88 13.02
C GLY A 121 -0.69 9.34 13.37
N GLY A 122 -1.22 9.65 14.57
CA GLY A 122 -1.42 11.02 15.05
C GLY A 122 -2.63 11.72 14.42
N ARG A 123 -3.04 11.33 13.22
CA ARG A 123 -4.25 11.77 12.51
C ARG A 123 -4.61 10.80 11.40
N GLU A 124 -5.90 10.73 11.07
CA GLU A 124 -6.39 10.04 9.87
C GLU A 124 -6.34 11.02 8.69
N SER A 125 -5.51 10.72 7.70
CA SER A 125 -5.26 11.65 6.59
C SER A 125 -4.68 10.94 5.37
N ILE A 126 -4.79 11.62 4.22
CA ILE A 126 -3.93 11.34 3.07
C ILE A 126 -2.79 12.35 3.13
N GLU A 127 -1.58 11.87 3.37
CA GLU A 127 -0.35 12.66 3.33
C GLU A 127 0.15 12.75 1.90
N LEU A 128 0.62 13.92 1.50
CA LEU A 128 1.12 14.16 0.16
C LEU A 128 2.60 14.50 0.20
N PHE A 129 3.36 13.81 -0.64
CA PHE A 129 4.78 14.02 -0.82
C PHE A 129 5.11 14.21 -2.29
N GLU A 130 6.19 14.91 -2.58
CA GLU A 130 6.77 14.98 -3.92
C GLU A 130 8.24 14.60 -3.88
N PHE A 131 8.73 14.12 -5.00
CA PHE A 131 10.14 13.83 -5.21
C PHE A 131 10.49 13.82 -6.70
N SER A 132 11.77 14.00 -6.98
CA SER A 132 12.31 13.88 -8.34
C SER A 132 13.22 12.66 -8.42
N VAL A 133 13.26 12.04 -9.60
CA VAL A 133 14.15 10.91 -9.90
C VAL A 133 15.04 11.32 -11.05
N ASP A 134 16.31 11.50 -10.76
CA ASP A 134 17.34 11.68 -11.77
C ASP A 134 17.79 10.33 -12.34
N SER A 135 18.30 10.32 -13.57
CA SER A 135 18.82 9.13 -14.25
C SER A 135 20.04 8.50 -13.54
N SER A 136 20.63 9.23 -12.62
CA SER A 136 21.79 8.84 -11.83
C SER A 136 21.37 7.95 -10.70
N ALA A 137 21.25 6.87 -10.50
CA ALA A 137 21.17 5.88 -9.45
C ALA A 137 21.04 6.40 -7.97
N ALA A 138 21.04 7.71 -7.74
CA ALA A 138 20.81 8.30 -6.43
C ALA A 138 19.36 8.06 -5.98
N ALA A 139 19.19 7.81 -4.69
CA ALA A 139 17.86 7.66 -4.15
C ALA A 139 17.13 9.01 -4.10
N PRO A 140 15.86 9.04 -4.50
CA PRO A 140 15.08 10.27 -4.46
C PRO A 140 14.93 10.80 -3.04
N VAL A 141 14.85 12.12 -2.93
CA VAL A 141 14.60 12.84 -1.68
C VAL A 141 13.12 13.15 -1.59
N LEU A 142 12.51 12.78 -0.48
CA LEU A 142 11.09 12.96 -0.21
C LEU A 142 10.84 14.35 0.36
N GLU A 143 9.86 15.08 -0.20
CA GLU A 143 9.43 16.40 0.26
C GLU A 143 7.94 16.37 0.62
N TRP A 144 7.59 16.73 1.83
CA TRP A 144 6.18 16.78 2.24
C TRP A 144 5.48 18.05 1.71
N GLN A 145 4.31 17.87 1.13
CA GLN A 145 3.52 18.91 0.46
C GLN A 145 2.25 19.32 1.23
N GLY A 146 1.92 18.61 2.30
CA GLY A 146 0.71 18.82 3.08
C GLY A 146 -0.11 17.55 3.24
N CYS A 147 -1.35 17.71 3.69
CA CYS A 147 -2.27 16.60 3.91
C CYS A 147 -3.72 16.94 3.57
N LEU A 148 -4.54 15.90 3.46
CA LEU A 148 -5.99 15.94 3.35
C LEU A 148 -6.57 15.08 4.49
N PRO A 149 -7.06 15.70 5.59
CA PRO A 149 -7.66 14.94 6.70
C PRO A 149 -8.94 14.22 6.27
N LEU A 150 -9.13 13.01 6.77
CA LEU A 150 -10.38 12.27 6.60
C LEU A 150 -11.46 12.81 7.57
N PRO A 151 -12.74 12.65 7.24
CA PRO A 151 -13.84 12.91 8.17
C PRO A 151 -13.70 12.09 9.46
N ALA A 152 -14.12 12.67 10.57
CA ALA A 152 -14.04 12.00 11.88
C ALA A 152 -14.75 10.63 11.87
N GLY A 153 -14.11 9.63 12.47
CA GLY A 153 -14.64 8.26 12.56
C GLY A 153 -14.39 7.40 11.32
N LEU A 154 -13.74 7.94 10.28
CA LEU A 154 -13.33 7.15 9.11
C LEU A 154 -11.83 6.87 9.17
N ALA A 155 -11.46 5.65 8.83
CA ALA A 155 -10.07 5.24 8.60
C ALA A 155 -9.90 4.91 7.11
N GLY A 156 -8.94 5.54 6.44
CA GLY A 156 -8.61 5.24 5.06
C GLY A 156 -7.96 3.87 4.95
N ASN A 157 -8.15 3.18 3.82
CA ASN A 157 -7.44 1.92 3.55
C ASN A 157 -6.45 2.11 2.40
N ALA A 158 -6.93 2.40 1.21
CA ALA A 158 -6.10 2.67 0.04
C ALA A 158 -6.43 4.04 -0.57
N VAL A 159 -5.55 4.53 -1.43
CA VAL A 159 -5.68 5.85 -2.07
C VAL A 159 -5.35 5.77 -3.56
N ALA A 160 -6.07 6.52 -4.37
CA ALA A 160 -5.78 6.75 -5.79
C ALA A 160 -6.06 8.20 -6.16
N SER A 161 -5.53 8.66 -7.29
CA SER A 161 -5.78 10.04 -7.73
C SER A 161 -6.00 10.14 -9.24
N PHE A 162 -6.77 11.11 -9.67
CA PHE A 162 -6.92 11.51 -11.07
C PHE A 162 -5.96 12.63 -11.45
N ALA A 163 -5.75 12.84 -12.75
CA ALA A 163 -4.81 13.85 -13.25
C ALA A 163 -5.21 15.29 -12.92
N ASP A 164 -6.50 15.53 -12.71
CA ASP A 164 -7.03 16.84 -12.31
C ASP A 164 -6.85 17.17 -10.83
N GLY A 165 -6.19 16.28 -10.07
CA GLY A 165 -5.94 16.44 -8.65
C GLY A 165 -7.04 15.88 -7.75
N THR A 166 -8.12 15.30 -8.30
CA THR A 166 -9.12 14.57 -7.51
C THR A 166 -8.47 13.37 -6.83
N VAL A 167 -8.70 13.22 -5.54
CA VAL A 167 -8.20 12.11 -4.72
C VAL A 167 -9.36 11.24 -4.28
N LEU A 168 -9.19 9.92 -4.45
CA LEU A 168 -10.09 8.89 -3.95
C LEU A 168 -9.41 8.13 -2.81
N THR A 169 -10.16 7.81 -1.77
CA THR A 169 -9.71 6.87 -0.73
C THR A 169 -10.80 5.89 -0.41
N THR A 170 -10.44 4.63 -0.20
CA THR A 170 -11.36 3.62 0.28
C THR A 170 -11.40 3.62 1.79
N VAL A 171 -12.56 3.26 2.33
CA VAL A 171 -12.79 2.98 3.75
C VAL A 171 -13.33 1.56 3.85
N LEU A 172 -12.61 0.69 4.55
CA LEU A 172 -12.94 -0.73 4.65
C LEU A 172 -14.23 -0.98 5.44
N THR A 173 -14.36 -0.27 6.58
CA THR A 173 -15.53 -0.33 7.46
C THR A 173 -15.88 1.07 7.93
N ARG A 174 -17.17 1.41 7.84
CA ARG A 174 -17.74 2.66 8.37
C ARG A 174 -18.21 2.47 9.81
N PRO A 175 -18.38 3.53 10.58
CA PRO A 175 -18.96 3.44 11.92
C PRO A 175 -20.25 2.61 11.95
N GLY A 176 -20.33 1.68 12.90
CA GLY A 176 -21.47 0.76 13.03
C GLY A 176 -21.38 -0.51 12.18
N THR A 177 -20.32 -0.70 11.40
CA THR A 177 -20.05 -1.91 10.62
C THR A 177 -18.78 -2.60 11.07
N SER A 178 -18.60 -3.87 10.72
CA SER A 178 -17.47 -4.69 11.16
C SER A 178 -16.88 -5.54 10.03
N ILE A 179 -15.70 -6.09 10.28
CA ILE A 179 -15.05 -7.08 9.41
C ILE A 179 -15.97 -8.31 9.22
N ALA A 180 -16.65 -8.75 10.28
CA ALA A 180 -17.58 -9.86 10.20
C ALA A 180 -18.77 -9.57 9.26
N ASP A 181 -19.19 -8.32 9.14
CA ASP A 181 -20.27 -7.92 8.23
C ASP A 181 -19.86 -8.04 6.77
N PHE A 182 -18.68 -7.52 6.40
CA PHE A 182 -18.25 -7.67 5.01
C PHE A 182 -17.91 -9.12 4.65
N MET A 183 -17.45 -9.95 5.59
CA MET A 183 -17.28 -11.38 5.36
C MET A 183 -18.60 -12.10 5.05
N ARG A 184 -19.73 -11.57 5.52
CA ARG A 184 -21.09 -12.02 5.16
C ARG A 184 -21.62 -11.38 3.87
N GLY A 185 -20.79 -10.58 3.17
CA GLY A 185 -21.17 -9.90 1.94
C GLY A 185 -21.98 -8.63 2.12
N GLN A 186 -22.05 -8.09 3.35
CA GLN A 186 -22.75 -6.84 3.64
C GLN A 186 -21.88 -5.63 3.28
N ALA A 187 -22.47 -4.59 2.73
CA ALA A 187 -21.78 -3.34 2.42
C ALA A 187 -21.34 -2.64 3.71
N THR A 188 -20.03 -2.53 3.90
CA THR A 188 -19.44 -1.94 5.11
C THR A 188 -18.59 -0.71 4.82
N GLY A 189 -18.00 -0.66 3.65
CA GLY A 189 -17.06 0.37 3.23
C GLY A 189 -17.66 1.43 2.32
N GLY A 190 -16.81 2.07 1.53
CA GLY A 190 -17.16 3.04 0.51
C GLY A 190 -15.94 3.77 -0.02
N VAL A 191 -16.10 4.39 -1.19
CA VAL A 191 -15.09 5.28 -1.77
C VAL A 191 -15.43 6.72 -1.42
N TYR A 192 -14.47 7.41 -0.83
CA TYR A 192 -14.59 8.83 -0.50
C TYR A 192 -13.72 9.66 -1.45
N GLN A 193 -14.28 10.75 -1.95
CA GLN A 193 -13.67 11.64 -2.92
C GLN A 193 -13.38 13.01 -2.30
N TRP A 194 -12.23 13.57 -2.64
CA TRP A 194 -11.89 14.97 -2.45
C TRP A 194 -11.48 15.58 -3.79
N ARG A 195 -12.02 16.74 -4.11
CA ARG A 195 -11.62 17.53 -5.29
C ARG A 195 -10.85 18.77 -4.86
N PRO A 196 -9.95 19.29 -5.72
CA PRO A 196 -9.27 20.55 -5.46
C PRO A 196 -10.28 21.66 -5.10
N GLY A 197 -10.03 22.31 -3.95
CA GLY A 197 -10.94 23.35 -3.42
C GLY A 197 -12.00 22.85 -2.43
N GLU A 198 -12.29 21.57 -2.35
CA GLU A 198 -13.23 21.03 -1.35
C GLU A 198 -12.65 21.07 0.07
N ARG A 199 -13.55 21.16 1.04
CA ARG A 199 -13.16 21.23 2.47
C ARG A 199 -12.90 19.86 3.09
N SER A 200 -13.58 18.83 2.60
CA SER A 200 -13.53 17.47 3.17
C SER A 200 -13.80 16.43 2.09
N PHE A 201 -13.46 15.20 2.38
CA PHE A 201 -13.87 14.05 1.59
C PHE A 201 -15.39 13.84 1.70
N THR A 202 -16.00 13.38 0.62
CA THR A 202 -17.42 13.01 0.53
C THR A 202 -17.58 11.61 -0.03
N LEU A 203 -18.51 10.82 0.51
CA LEU A 203 -18.83 9.49 -0.02
C LEU A 203 -19.34 9.59 -1.45
N LEU A 204 -18.83 8.78 -2.35
CA LEU A 204 -19.40 8.57 -3.68
C LEU A 204 -20.57 7.59 -3.57
N PRO A 205 -21.81 8.02 -3.91
CA PRO A 205 -22.98 7.15 -3.79
C PRO A 205 -22.86 5.89 -4.66
N GLY A 206 -23.26 4.75 -4.11
CA GLY A 206 -23.29 3.47 -4.81
C GLY A 206 -21.94 2.73 -4.83
N THR A 207 -20.91 3.28 -4.16
CA THR A 207 -19.61 2.63 -4.01
C THR A 207 -19.46 1.82 -2.71
N GLU A 208 -20.55 1.70 -1.95
CA GLU A 208 -20.55 0.95 -0.70
C GLU A 208 -20.50 -0.55 -0.98
N LEU A 209 -19.33 -1.14 -0.83
CA LEU A 209 -19.05 -2.55 -1.08
C LEU A 209 -18.76 -3.30 0.24
N PRO A 210 -18.76 -4.63 0.23
CA PRO A 210 -18.28 -5.42 1.36
C PRO A 210 -16.75 -5.31 1.49
N GLY A 211 -16.28 -4.36 2.30
CA GLY A 211 -14.87 -4.14 2.56
C GLY A 211 -14.15 -3.51 1.36
N ASP A 212 -14.35 -2.21 1.14
CA ASP A 212 -13.63 -1.45 0.11
C ASP A 212 -12.15 -1.36 0.49
N ASN A 213 -11.31 -2.05 -0.28
CA ASN A 213 -9.87 -2.19 -0.03
C ASN A 213 -9.06 -1.49 -1.13
N GLY A 214 -8.13 -2.15 -1.80
CA GLY A 214 -7.29 -1.55 -2.83
C GLY A 214 -8.06 -0.77 -3.90
N ILE A 215 -7.49 0.34 -4.38
CA ILE A 215 -8.11 1.20 -5.39
C ILE A 215 -7.09 1.67 -6.42
N GLU A 216 -7.49 1.74 -7.69
CA GLU A 216 -6.74 2.33 -8.80
C GLU A 216 -7.62 3.16 -9.73
N THR A 217 -7.08 4.22 -10.32
CA THR A 217 -7.75 4.99 -11.37
C THR A 217 -7.28 4.56 -12.75
N SER A 218 -8.17 4.59 -13.75
CA SER A 218 -7.81 4.26 -15.13
C SER A 218 -6.89 5.30 -15.77
N PRO A 219 -6.00 4.89 -16.69
CA PRO A 219 -5.13 5.83 -17.42
C PRO A 219 -5.90 6.87 -18.24
N ASP A 220 -7.09 6.52 -18.76
CA ASP A 220 -7.97 7.41 -19.51
C ASP A 220 -8.77 8.38 -18.63
N GLN A 221 -8.62 8.28 -17.30
CA GLN A 221 -9.25 9.12 -16.29
C GLN A 221 -10.79 8.99 -16.21
N ARG A 222 -11.37 7.93 -16.79
CA ARG A 222 -12.82 7.72 -16.85
C ARG A 222 -13.36 6.73 -15.83
N HIS A 223 -12.51 5.81 -15.38
CA HIS A 223 -12.91 4.74 -14.48
C HIS A 223 -12.02 4.69 -13.25
N PHE A 224 -12.51 4.02 -12.23
CA PHE A 224 -11.70 3.56 -11.11
C PHE A 224 -12.13 2.14 -10.72
N TYR A 225 -11.20 1.41 -10.12
CA TYR A 225 -11.33 0.01 -9.77
C TYR A 225 -11.15 -0.13 -8.27
N VAL A 226 -12.06 -0.85 -7.60
CA VAL A 226 -12.06 -1.03 -6.15
C VAL A 226 -12.09 -2.52 -5.83
N VAL A 227 -11.26 -2.95 -4.92
CA VAL A 227 -11.36 -4.29 -4.36
C VAL A 227 -12.53 -4.36 -3.40
N ALA A 228 -13.52 -5.19 -3.68
CA ALA A 228 -14.57 -5.62 -2.76
C ALA A 228 -14.07 -6.88 -2.04
N PHE A 229 -13.40 -6.71 -0.89
CA PHE A 229 -12.71 -7.80 -0.21
C PHE A 229 -13.66 -8.94 0.16
N GLY A 230 -14.83 -8.63 0.72
CA GLY A 230 -15.82 -9.63 1.11
C GLY A 230 -16.49 -10.33 -0.08
N TRP A 231 -16.45 -9.75 -1.28
CA TRP A 231 -16.91 -10.39 -2.52
C TRP A 231 -15.79 -11.08 -3.29
N HIS A 232 -14.55 -11.02 -2.81
CA HIS A 232 -13.38 -11.57 -3.50
C HIS A 232 -13.32 -11.13 -4.97
N SER A 233 -13.46 -9.83 -5.21
CA SER A 233 -13.58 -9.29 -6.57
C SER A 233 -13.02 -7.88 -6.69
N VAL A 234 -12.70 -7.49 -7.92
CA VAL A 234 -12.46 -6.10 -8.30
C VAL A 234 -13.72 -5.57 -8.97
N VAL A 235 -14.13 -4.38 -8.59
CA VAL A 235 -15.35 -3.70 -9.08
C VAL A 235 -14.94 -2.44 -9.82
N GLU A 236 -15.45 -2.24 -11.02
CA GLU A 236 -15.21 -1.07 -11.85
C GLU A 236 -16.37 -0.10 -11.74
N PHE A 237 -16.06 1.18 -11.62
CA PHE A 237 -17.03 2.28 -11.65
C PHE A 237 -16.66 3.31 -12.72
N ASP A 238 -17.67 3.85 -13.37
CA ASP A 238 -17.52 5.09 -14.13
C ASP A 238 -17.35 6.26 -13.15
N ARG A 239 -16.37 7.11 -13.41
CA ARG A 239 -16.01 8.23 -12.52
C ARG A 239 -17.17 9.22 -12.29
N TRP A 240 -18.03 9.39 -13.27
CA TRP A 240 -19.08 10.38 -13.28
C TRP A 240 -20.44 9.84 -12.85
N THR A 241 -20.59 8.50 -12.88
CA THR A 241 -21.84 7.80 -12.60
C THR A 241 -21.58 6.60 -11.69
N THR A 242 -21.43 6.86 -10.40
CA THR A 242 -21.05 5.84 -9.42
C THR A 242 -22.23 5.09 -8.79
N SER A 243 -23.49 5.47 -9.10
CA SER A 243 -24.68 4.89 -8.49
C SER A 243 -24.80 3.37 -8.63
N LYS A 244 -24.06 2.77 -9.57
CA LYS A 244 -23.92 1.34 -9.76
C LYS A 244 -22.58 1.02 -10.41
N PRO A 245 -22.01 -0.16 -10.12
CA PRO A 245 -20.81 -0.65 -10.81
C PRO A 245 -21.06 -0.82 -12.31
N THR A 246 -20.03 -0.61 -13.13
CA THR A 246 -20.05 -0.94 -14.57
C THR A 246 -19.73 -2.40 -14.80
N ARG A 247 -18.74 -2.95 -14.08
CA ARG A 247 -18.32 -4.35 -14.17
C ARG A 247 -17.84 -4.88 -12.82
N ARG A 248 -17.87 -6.20 -12.67
CA ARG A 248 -17.30 -6.92 -11.53
C ARG A 248 -16.48 -8.10 -12.01
N PHE A 249 -15.24 -8.22 -11.50
CA PHE A 249 -14.28 -9.25 -11.88
C PHE A 249 -13.99 -10.13 -10.66
N ILE A 250 -14.39 -11.39 -10.71
CA ILE A 250 -14.24 -12.33 -9.59
C ILE A 250 -12.82 -12.86 -9.54
N ALA A 251 -12.20 -12.82 -8.37
CA ALA A 251 -10.88 -13.38 -8.13
C ALA A 251 -10.94 -14.92 -8.05
N PRO A 252 -10.10 -15.63 -8.79
CA PRO A 252 -10.14 -17.09 -8.82
C PRO A 252 -9.49 -17.71 -7.58
N GLY A 253 -10.29 -17.96 -6.54
CA GLY A 253 -9.91 -18.71 -5.33
C GLY A 253 -8.99 -17.99 -4.35
N PHE A 254 -8.95 -16.66 -4.36
CA PHE A 254 -8.21 -15.87 -3.39
C PHE A 254 -8.98 -14.60 -2.97
N MET A 255 -8.55 -13.99 -1.90
CA MET A 255 -9.06 -12.72 -1.37
C MET A 255 -8.13 -11.61 -1.86
N PRO A 256 -8.47 -10.87 -2.94
CA PRO A 256 -7.66 -9.75 -3.40
C PRO A 256 -7.65 -8.66 -2.32
N ASP A 257 -6.51 -8.02 -2.15
CA ASP A 257 -6.31 -6.94 -1.17
C ASP A 257 -5.97 -5.64 -1.90
N ASN A 258 -4.74 -5.47 -2.39
CA ASN A 258 -4.37 -4.35 -3.23
C ASN A 258 -4.30 -4.72 -4.72
N ILE A 259 -4.52 -3.69 -5.57
CA ILE A 259 -4.41 -3.77 -7.02
C ILE A 259 -3.46 -2.70 -7.54
N ARG A 260 -2.74 -3.00 -8.63
CA ARG A 260 -1.81 -2.08 -9.26
C ARG A 260 -1.81 -2.25 -10.78
N TRP A 261 -1.60 -1.14 -11.48
CA TRP A 261 -1.36 -1.20 -12.92
C TRP A 261 -0.09 -1.97 -13.24
N PHE A 262 -0.20 -2.90 -14.17
CA PHE A 262 0.91 -3.66 -14.72
C PHE A 262 0.69 -3.87 -16.22
N ARG A 263 1.49 -3.20 -17.04
CA ARG A 263 1.30 -3.13 -18.49
C ARG A 263 -0.08 -2.54 -18.83
N ASP A 264 -0.90 -3.30 -19.58
CA ASP A 264 -2.24 -2.96 -20.07
C ASP A 264 -3.39 -3.47 -19.20
N GLY A 265 -3.10 -3.97 -18.00
CA GLY A 265 -4.09 -4.47 -17.06
C GLY A 265 -3.72 -4.21 -15.61
N LEU A 266 -4.48 -4.81 -14.70
CA LEU A 266 -4.22 -4.73 -13.27
C LEU A 266 -3.63 -6.05 -12.76
N ILE A 267 -2.71 -6.00 -11.81
CA ILE A 267 -2.40 -7.14 -10.96
C ILE A 267 -3.09 -6.96 -9.61
N ALA A 268 -3.63 -8.06 -9.09
CA ALA A 268 -4.20 -8.15 -7.75
C ALA A 268 -3.44 -9.21 -6.97
N ALA A 269 -3.15 -8.93 -5.71
CA ALA A 269 -2.51 -9.89 -4.80
C ALA A 269 -3.37 -10.09 -3.56
N GLY A 270 -3.22 -11.24 -2.93
CA GLY A 270 -3.91 -11.54 -1.69
C GLY A 270 -3.74 -12.99 -1.26
N MET A 271 -4.38 -13.32 -0.15
CA MET A 271 -4.31 -14.65 0.44
C MET A 271 -5.29 -15.61 -0.22
N ARG A 272 -4.95 -16.90 -0.23
CA ARG A 272 -5.87 -17.96 -0.66
C ARG A 272 -7.16 -17.92 0.15
N LEU A 273 -8.27 -18.06 -0.55
CA LEU A 273 -9.60 -18.12 0.07
C LEU A 273 -9.78 -19.40 0.91
N TYR A 274 -9.35 -20.53 0.35
CA TYR A 274 -9.39 -21.83 1.02
C TYR A 274 -7.97 -22.29 1.37
N GLU A 275 -7.71 -22.56 2.66
CA GLU A 275 -6.42 -23.09 3.12
C GLU A 275 -6.64 -24.25 4.10
N PRO A 276 -6.37 -25.51 3.66
CA PRO A 276 -6.60 -26.69 4.48
C PRO A 276 -5.90 -26.66 5.84
N THR A 277 -4.67 -26.17 5.89
CA THR A 277 -3.86 -26.07 7.12
C THR A 277 -4.45 -25.11 8.14
N CYS A 278 -5.32 -24.18 7.69
CA CYS A 278 -6.06 -23.23 8.52
C CYS A 278 -7.52 -23.66 8.78
N GLY A 279 -7.87 -24.92 8.49
CA GLY A 279 -9.24 -25.40 8.64
C GLY A 279 -10.21 -24.90 7.56
N GLY A 280 -9.70 -24.51 6.39
CA GLY A 280 -10.49 -24.17 5.20
C GLY A 280 -10.71 -22.67 5.01
N TYR A 281 -11.95 -22.26 4.79
CA TYR A 281 -12.32 -20.86 4.59
C TYR A 281 -12.17 -20.05 5.87
N ARG A 282 -11.97 -18.72 5.72
CA ARG A 282 -12.04 -17.78 6.84
C ARG A 282 -13.41 -17.88 7.52
N LYS A 283 -13.44 -17.81 8.85
CA LYS A 283 -14.63 -18.03 9.67
C LYS A 283 -15.03 -16.79 10.45
N THR A 284 -16.30 -16.75 10.83
CA THR A 284 -16.82 -15.83 11.84
C THR A 284 -17.29 -16.68 13.03
N VAL A 285 -16.79 -16.38 14.22
CA VAL A 285 -17.15 -17.07 15.46
C VAL A 285 -17.74 -16.05 16.41
N ASN A 286 -18.98 -16.28 16.87
CA ASN A 286 -19.72 -15.37 17.76
C ASN A 286 -19.72 -13.90 17.29
N GLY A 287 -19.90 -13.69 15.98
CA GLY A 287 -19.92 -12.34 15.38
C GLY A 287 -18.54 -11.69 15.18
N VAL A 288 -17.46 -12.36 15.57
CA VAL A 288 -16.09 -11.88 15.39
C VAL A 288 -15.44 -12.61 14.23
N ALA A 289 -14.80 -11.85 13.34
CA ALA A 289 -14.07 -12.42 12.21
C ALA A 289 -12.78 -13.08 12.66
N ASP A 290 -12.45 -14.22 12.06
CA ASP A 290 -11.13 -14.85 12.18
C ASP A 290 -10.04 -13.80 11.86
N PRO A 291 -9.08 -13.55 12.76
CA PRO A 291 -8.01 -12.58 12.57
C PRO A 291 -6.97 -12.98 11.50
N MET A 292 -7.13 -14.16 10.90
CA MET A 292 -6.21 -14.72 9.89
C MET A 292 -4.76 -14.84 10.38
N LEU A 293 -4.57 -15.20 11.63
CA LEU A 293 -3.24 -15.45 12.19
C LEU A 293 -2.60 -16.73 11.65
N CYS A 294 -3.43 -17.70 11.24
CA CYS A 294 -2.95 -18.89 10.55
C CYS A 294 -2.38 -18.53 9.18
N HIS A 295 -1.18 -19.00 8.89
CA HIS A 295 -0.50 -18.72 7.65
C HIS A 295 -1.23 -19.32 6.44
N ARG A 296 -1.60 -18.47 5.51
CA ARG A 296 -2.26 -18.83 4.26
C ARG A 296 -1.32 -18.67 3.09
N GLY A 297 -1.44 -19.56 2.13
CA GLY A 297 -0.81 -19.37 0.83
C GLY A 297 -1.36 -18.12 0.13
N TYR A 298 -0.68 -17.68 -0.91
CA TYR A 298 -1.03 -16.48 -1.65
C TYR A 298 -1.34 -16.76 -3.12
N SER A 299 -2.02 -15.82 -3.74
CA SER A 299 -2.19 -15.74 -5.19
C SER A 299 -1.92 -14.31 -5.69
N VAL A 300 -1.31 -14.23 -6.86
CA VAL A 300 -1.22 -13.00 -7.65
C VAL A 300 -1.89 -13.28 -8.98
N ALA A 301 -2.80 -12.42 -9.38
CA ALA A 301 -3.55 -12.55 -10.60
C ALA A 301 -3.44 -11.30 -11.47
N ARG A 302 -3.48 -11.47 -12.79
CA ARG A 302 -3.60 -10.38 -13.76
C ARG A 302 -5.06 -10.28 -14.21
N LEU A 303 -5.61 -9.09 -14.13
CA LEU A 303 -6.91 -8.74 -14.68
C LEU A 303 -6.71 -8.13 -16.07
N ASP A 304 -7.20 -8.83 -17.08
CA ASP A 304 -7.35 -8.38 -18.46
C ASP A 304 -8.69 -7.64 -18.55
N LEU A 305 -8.63 -6.31 -18.63
CA LEU A 305 -9.82 -5.47 -18.60
C LEU A 305 -10.66 -5.59 -19.88
N ASP A 306 -10.02 -5.81 -21.04
CA ASP A 306 -10.73 -5.93 -22.32
C ASP A 306 -11.54 -7.22 -22.35
N ARG A 307 -10.94 -8.32 -21.90
CA ARG A 307 -11.60 -9.63 -21.85
C ARG A 307 -12.47 -9.83 -20.60
N GLY A 308 -12.31 -8.99 -19.57
CA GLY A 308 -13.01 -9.15 -18.31
C GLY A 308 -12.59 -10.38 -17.51
N ILE A 309 -11.35 -10.85 -17.68
CA ILE A 309 -10.88 -12.13 -17.11
C ILE A 309 -9.71 -11.86 -16.13
N MET A 310 -9.84 -12.38 -14.92
CA MET A 310 -8.75 -12.43 -13.96
C MET A 310 -8.08 -13.81 -13.99
N ARG A 311 -6.77 -13.86 -14.30
CA ARG A 311 -5.98 -15.09 -14.38
C ARG A 311 -4.87 -15.10 -13.36
N VAL A 312 -4.76 -16.18 -12.59
CA VAL A 312 -3.64 -16.38 -11.67
C VAL A 312 -2.33 -16.50 -12.45
N ILE A 313 -1.35 -15.71 -12.08
CA ILE A 313 -0.01 -15.69 -12.68
C ILE A 313 1.07 -16.20 -11.74
N ALA A 314 0.81 -16.19 -10.42
CA ALA A 314 1.68 -16.77 -9.42
C ALA A 314 0.88 -17.22 -8.19
N THR A 315 1.33 -18.30 -7.55
CA THR A 315 0.80 -18.78 -6.27
C THR A 315 1.95 -19.23 -5.38
N GLY A 316 1.71 -19.25 -4.08
CA GLY A 316 2.58 -19.88 -3.10
C GLY A 316 1.78 -20.65 -2.05
N THR A 317 2.43 -21.60 -1.41
CA THR A 317 1.93 -22.30 -0.23
C THR A 317 2.07 -21.42 1.01
N PRO A 318 1.46 -21.79 2.15
CA PRO A 318 1.78 -21.15 3.43
C PRO A 318 3.30 -21.26 3.71
N GLU A 319 3.90 -20.15 4.10
CA GLU A 319 5.31 -20.07 4.48
C GLU A 319 5.41 -19.88 6.01
N GLU A 320 6.54 -20.27 6.60
CA GLU A 320 6.74 -20.20 8.05
C GLU A 320 6.90 -18.75 8.53
N HIS A 321 7.63 -17.95 7.75
CA HIS A 321 8.03 -16.59 8.14
C HIS A 321 7.27 -15.49 7.41
N PHE A 322 6.31 -15.83 6.55
CA PHE A 322 5.58 -14.84 5.75
C PHE A 322 4.09 -15.17 5.64
N ASN A 323 3.25 -14.23 6.03
CA ASN A 323 1.79 -14.35 5.98
C ASN A 323 1.15 -13.00 5.60
N GLY A 324 -0.14 -13.02 5.30
CA GLY A 324 -0.91 -11.80 5.10
C GLY A 324 -0.52 -11.04 3.84
N VAL A 325 -0.30 -11.75 2.71
CA VAL A 325 0.00 -11.09 1.44
C VAL A 325 -1.13 -10.14 1.06
N SER A 326 -0.77 -8.87 0.88
CA SER A 326 -1.70 -7.78 0.56
C SER A 326 -1.39 -7.11 -0.78
N SER A 327 -0.14 -7.05 -1.20
CA SER A 327 0.24 -6.35 -2.42
C SER A 327 1.30 -7.10 -3.22
N ALA A 328 1.42 -6.77 -4.52
CA ALA A 328 2.45 -7.32 -5.40
C ALA A 328 2.97 -6.30 -6.41
N ALA A 329 4.25 -6.44 -6.76
CA ALA A 329 4.87 -5.75 -7.90
C ALA A 329 5.71 -6.74 -8.70
N ILE A 330 5.77 -6.56 -10.02
CA ILE A 330 6.64 -7.34 -10.91
C ILE A 330 7.68 -6.39 -11.50
N ILE A 331 8.95 -6.62 -11.17
CA ILE A 331 10.07 -5.79 -11.62
C ILE A 331 11.08 -6.69 -12.33
N GLY A 332 11.21 -6.50 -13.64
CA GLY A 332 11.95 -7.46 -14.47
C GLY A 332 11.35 -8.86 -14.37
N ASN A 333 12.15 -9.83 -13.98
CA ASN A 333 11.75 -11.22 -13.75
C ASN A 333 11.57 -11.56 -12.26
N THR A 334 11.31 -10.58 -11.43
CA THR A 334 11.14 -10.77 -9.98
C THR A 334 9.75 -10.33 -9.55
N LEU A 335 9.04 -11.23 -8.89
CA LEU A 335 7.81 -10.94 -8.14
C LEU A 335 8.18 -10.48 -6.74
N TRP A 336 7.66 -9.33 -6.35
CA TRP A 336 7.74 -8.74 -5.01
C TRP A 336 6.38 -8.82 -4.34
N LEU A 337 6.35 -9.15 -3.05
CA LEU A 337 5.11 -9.32 -2.28
C LEU A 337 5.19 -8.50 -0.99
N GLY A 338 4.20 -7.64 -0.78
CA GLY A 338 3.96 -6.96 0.48
C GLY A 338 3.04 -7.74 1.39
N SER A 339 2.99 -7.35 2.66
CA SER A 339 2.20 -8.01 3.70
C SER A 339 1.73 -7.03 4.77
N TYR A 340 0.47 -7.15 5.17
CA TYR A 340 -0.07 -6.39 6.29
C TYR A 340 0.25 -7.02 7.67
N GLN A 341 0.87 -8.19 7.71
CA GLN A 341 1.18 -8.90 8.96
C GLN A 341 2.67 -9.11 9.22
N SER A 342 3.46 -9.35 8.15
CA SER A 342 4.86 -9.75 8.29
C SER A 342 5.80 -8.55 8.44
N ASP A 343 6.93 -8.78 9.10
CA ASP A 343 8.01 -7.82 9.31
C ASP A 343 9.02 -7.74 8.16
N ARG A 344 8.66 -8.27 7.00
CA ARG A 344 9.54 -8.45 5.85
C ARG A 344 8.83 -8.27 4.53
N LEU A 345 9.57 -7.87 3.51
CA LEU A 345 9.17 -7.88 2.12
C LEU A 345 9.66 -9.17 1.46
N ALA A 346 8.77 -9.88 0.78
CA ALA A 346 9.15 -11.12 0.10
C ALA A 346 9.43 -10.89 -1.39
N TYR A 347 10.32 -11.71 -1.97
CA TYR A 347 10.55 -11.74 -3.40
C TYR A 347 10.96 -13.13 -3.89
N ARG A 348 10.64 -13.40 -5.17
CA ARG A 348 11.11 -14.59 -5.86
C ARG A 348 11.19 -14.36 -7.37
N PRO A 349 11.93 -15.20 -8.11
CA PRO A 349 11.85 -15.22 -9.57
C PRO A 349 10.43 -15.55 -10.05
N ILE A 350 10.03 -14.93 -11.17
CA ILE A 350 8.82 -15.29 -11.92
C ILE A 350 9.22 -15.51 -13.38
N ALA A 351 8.65 -16.55 -14.00
CA ALA A 351 8.93 -16.84 -15.40
C ALA A 351 8.53 -15.63 -16.28
N PRO A 352 9.34 -15.24 -17.26
CA PRO A 352 8.95 -14.24 -18.26
C PRO A 352 7.67 -14.69 -18.97
N ARG A 353 6.69 -13.83 -19.07
CA ARG A 353 5.45 -14.06 -19.84
C ARG A 353 5.24 -13.00 -20.90
#